data_a14aa773d33a74228c7b860fd957cd06
#
_entry.id   a14aa773d33a74228c7b860fd957cd06
#
_cell.length_a   1.000
_cell.length_b   1.000
_cell.length_c   1.000
_cell.angle_alpha   90.00
_cell.angle_beta   90.00
_cell.angle_gamma   90.00
#
_symmetry.space_group_name_H-M   'P 1'
#
loop_
_entity.id
_entity.type
_entity.pdbx_description
1 polymer ?
#
loop_
_entity_poly.entity_id
_entity_poly.type
_entity_poly.pdbx_seq_one_letter_code
_entity_poly.pdbx_strand_id
1 'polypeptide(L)'
;MLSAYQARRMMPNEKSTKLVEYILSGVPERAKNGHYDITAGCPDNIYTEHDIEVAETQLKKLGHNINHAYGTNSVWFLMNWRE
;
A
#
# COMPACT_ATOMS: atom_id res chain seq x y z
N MET A 1 -6.74 17.33 -18.31
CA MET A 1 -8.06 16.77 -17.99
C MET A 1 -7.99 15.25 -17.99
N LEU A 2 -8.52 14.60 -16.96
CA LEU A 2 -8.53 13.16 -16.89
C LEU A 2 -9.60 12.57 -17.81
N SER A 3 -9.26 11.56 -18.58
CA SER A 3 -10.25 10.78 -19.33
C SER A 3 -11.02 9.88 -18.36
N ALA A 4 -12.19 9.39 -18.80
CA ALA A 4 -12.96 8.44 -18.01
C ALA A 4 -12.14 7.18 -17.69
N TYR A 5 -11.33 6.73 -18.64
CA TYR A 5 -10.45 5.58 -18.44
C TYR A 5 -9.43 5.85 -17.33
N GLN A 6 -8.78 7.02 -17.37
CA GLN A 6 -7.81 7.39 -16.34
C GLN A 6 -8.47 7.55 -14.97
N ALA A 7 -9.65 8.15 -14.93
CA ALA A 7 -10.40 8.31 -13.68
C ALA A 7 -10.74 6.94 -13.07
N ARG A 8 -11.18 5.99 -13.88
CA ARG A 8 -11.50 4.64 -13.42
C ARG A 8 -10.27 3.91 -12.89
N ARG A 9 -9.11 4.11 -13.52
CA ARG A 9 -7.87 3.50 -13.06
C ARG A 9 -7.41 4.04 -11.71
N MET A 10 -7.81 5.25 -11.35
CA MET A 10 -7.45 5.87 -10.08
C MET A 10 -8.41 5.51 -8.96
N MET A 11 -9.56 4.92 -9.28
CA MET A 11 -10.55 4.54 -8.28
C MET A 11 -10.08 3.30 -7.50
N PRO A 12 -10.30 3.29 -6.17
CA PRO A 12 -10.03 2.09 -5.39
C PRO A 12 -10.87 0.92 -5.88
N ASN A 13 -10.27 -0.24 -5.95
CA ASN A 13 -10.98 -1.49 -6.23
C ASN A 13 -10.88 -2.41 -5.02
N GLU A 14 -11.54 -3.56 -5.09
CA GLU A 14 -11.56 -4.50 -3.98
C GLU A 14 -10.16 -4.96 -3.59
N LYS A 15 -9.30 -5.23 -4.57
CA LYS A 15 -7.94 -5.69 -4.29
C LYS A 15 -7.08 -4.62 -3.65
N SER A 16 -7.15 -3.37 -4.16
CA SER A 16 -6.39 -2.28 -3.58
C SER A 16 -6.86 -1.97 -2.16
N THR A 17 -8.17 -2.04 -1.91
CA THR A 17 -8.72 -1.84 -0.57
C THR A 17 -8.23 -2.92 0.39
N LYS A 18 -8.24 -4.18 -0.03
CA LYS A 18 -7.72 -5.27 0.79
C LYS A 18 -6.24 -5.12 1.07
N LEU A 19 -5.47 -4.65 0.10
CA LEU A 19 -4.04 -4.41 0.29
C LEU A 19 -3.81 -3.30 1.33
N VAL A 20 -4.56 -2.21 1.25
CA VAL A 20 -4.49 -1.12 2.23
C VAL A 20 -4.82 -1.66 3.64
N GLU A 21 -5.91 -2.42 3.77
CA GLU A 21 -6.31 -3.01 5.04
C GLU A 21 -5.23 -3.95 5.59
N TYR A 22 -4.64 -4.76 4.72
CA TYR A 22 -3.57 -5.68 5.11
C TYR A 22 -2.36 -4.92 5.68
N ILE A 23 -1.92 -3.87 5.00
CA ILE A 23 -0.78 -3.08 5.45
C ILE A 23 -1.13 -2.36 6.76
N LEU A 24 -2.31 -1.73 6.84
CA LEU A 24 -2.71 -0.97 8.02
C LEU A 24 -3.00 -1.87 9.23
N SER A 25 -3.31 -3.14 9.02
CA SER A 25 -3.64 -4.04 10.11
C SER A 25 -2.48 -4.24 11.10
N GLY A 26 -1.25 -4.08 10.66
CA GLY A 26 -0.08 -4.19 11.53
C GLY A 26 0.37 -2.88 12.18
N VAL A 27 -0.20 -1.75 11.76
CA VAL A 27 0.23 -0.44 12.24
C VAL A 27 -0.04 -0.24 13.74
N PRO A 28 -1.23 -0.55 14.28
CA PRO A 28 -1.49 -0.32 15.70
C PRO A 28 -0.50 -1.02 16.62
N GLU A 29 -0.16 -2.27 16.32
CA GLU A 29 0.79 -3.01 17.14
C GLU A 29 2.20 -2.42 17.05
N ARG A 30 2.63 -2.06 15.84
CA ARG A 30 3.95 -1.44 15.66
C ARG A 30 4.03 -0.09 16.36
N ALA A 31 3.01 0.73 16.21
CA ALA A 31 2.97 2.05 16.85
C ALA A 31 2.94 1.92 18.38
N LYS A 32 2.18 0.95 18.90
CA LYS A 32 2.10 0.69 20.34
C LYS A 32 3.46 0.30 20.93
N ASN A 33 4.27 -0.41 20.15
CA ASN A 33 5.61 -0.82 20.56
C ASN A 33 6.69 0.25 20.32
N GLY A 34 6.30 1.45 19.90
CA GLY A 34 7.24 2.56 19.70
C GLY A 34 7.91 2.60 18.35
N HIS A 35 7.45 1.81 17.40
CA HIS A 35 8.00 1.83 16.04
C HIS A 35 7.32 2.87 15.18
N TYR A 36 8.04 3.38 14.18
CA TYR A 36 7.56 4.37 13.23
C TYR A 36 7.40 3.79 11.83
N ASP A 37 7.60 2.50 11.67
CA ASP A 37 7.60 1.84 10.37
C ASP A 37 7.01 0.44 10.44
N ILE A 38 6.68 -0.07 9.27
CA ILE A 38 6.23 -1.45 9.11
C ILE A 38 6.71 -1.96 7.76
N THR A 39 7.05 -3.24 7.72
CA THR A 39 7.36 -3.94 6.47
C THR A 39 6.34 -5.05 6.29
N ALA A 40 5.65 -5.05 5.16
CA ALA A 40 4.66 -6.07 4.83
C ALA A 40 5.06 -6.73 3.51
N GLY A 41 4.98 -8.04 3.46
CA GLY A 41 5.28 -8.79 2.25
C GLY A 41 4.11 -9.65 1.79
N CYS A 42 4.00 -9.88 0.49
CA CYS A 42 3.01 -10.77 -0.07
C CYS A 42 3.53 -11.36 -1.40
N PRO A 43 2.93 -12.47 -1.86
CA PRO A 43 3.27 -13.00 -3.17
C PRO A 43 2.99 -11.97 -4.27
N ASP A 44 3.84 -11.92 -5.29
CA ASP A 44 3.76 -10.91 -6.35
C ASP A 44 2.63 -11.17 -7.35
N ASN A 45 1.96 -12.32 -7.25
CA ASN A 45 0.87 -12.70 -8.16
C ASN A 45 -0.53 -12.39 -7.62
N ILE A 46 -0.64 -11.80 -6.42
CA ILE A 46 -1.94 -11.48 -5.81
C ILE A 46 -2.44 -10.12 -6.28
N TYR A 47 -1.54 -9.15 -6.34
CA TYR A 47 -1.88 -7.77 -6.69
C TYR A 47 -1.17 -7.37 -7.97
N THR A 48 -1.89 -6.64 -8.84
CA THR A 48 -1.29 -6.07 -10.03
C THR A 48 -0.53 -4.80 -9.65
N GLU A 49 0.35 -4.36 -10.55
CA GLU A 49 1.06 -3.11 -10.38
C GLU A 49 0.10 -1.93 -10.17
N HIS A 50 -1.02 -1.94 -10.87
CA HIS A 50 -2.06 -0.93 -10.72
C HIS A 50 -2.68 -0.96 -9.31
N ASP A 51 -2.98 -2.14 -8.78
CA ASP A 51 -3.53 -2.29 -7.43
C ASP A 51 -2.57 -1.72 -6.39
N ILE A 52 -1.28 -1.99 -6.55
CA ILE A 52 -0.24 -1.49 -5.66
C ILE A 52 -0.17 0.04 -5.71
N GLU A 53 -0.21 0.61 -6.91
CA GLU A 53 -0.14 2.05 -7.13
C GLU A 53 -1.32 2.77 -6.48
N VAL A 54 -2.53 2.24 -6.64
CA VAL A 54 -3.74 2.80 -6.01
C VAL A 54 -3.65 2.72 -4.49
N ALA A 55 -3.21 1.58 -3.95
CA ALA A 55 -3.06 1.40 -2.51
C ALA A 55 -2.04 2.38 -1.93
N GLU A 56 -0.90 2.56 -2.60
CA GLU A 56 0.12 3.52 -2.16
C GLU A 56 -0.42 4.95 -2.17
N THR A 57 -1.19 5.31 -3.19
CA THR A 57 -1.80 6.64 -3.27
C THR A 57 -2.73 6.89 -2.08
N GLN A 58 -3.55 5.89 -1.72
CA GLN A 58 -4.44 6.01 -0.57
C GLN A 58 -3.67 6.16 0.75
N LEU A 59 -2.62 5.38 0.93
CA LEU A 59 -1.81 5.45 2.14
C LEU A 59 -1.07 6.78 2.26
N LYS A 60 -0.59 7.32 1.14
CA LYS A 60 0.04 8.65 1.13
C LYS A 60 -0.95 9.75 1.52
N LYS A 61 -2.21 9.64 1.11
CA LYS A 61 -3.25 10.59 1.51
C LYS A 61 -3.52 10.58 3.00
N LEU A 62 -3.26 9.45 3.66
CA LEU A 62 -3.39 9.33 5.11
C LEU A 62 -2.16 9.83 5.87
N GLY A 63 -1.14 10.31 5.17
CA GLY A 63 0.06 10.86 5.79
C GLY A 63 1.20 9.88 5.92
N HIS A 64 1.08 8.68 5.36
CA HIS A 64 2.14 7.68 5.40
C HIS A 64 3.12 7.86 4.24
N ASN A 65 4.39 7.56 4.50
CA ASN A 65 5.39 7.42 3.46
C ASN A 65 5.48 5.93 3.12
N ILE A 66 5.33 5.59 1.85
CA ILE A 66 5.32 4.18 1.45
C ILE A 66 6.12 3.98 0.16
N ASN A 67 6.87 2.90 0.14
CA ASN A 67 7.58 2.40 -1.03
C ASN A 67 7.35 0.91 -1.14
N HIS A 68 7.63 0.37 -2.31
CA HIS A 68 7.59 -1.07 -2.51
C HIS A 68 8.85 -1.52 -3.26
N ALA A 69 9.19 -2.79 -3.06
CA ALA A 69 10.31 -3.42 -3.74
C ALA A 69 9.93 -4.84 -4.12
N TYR A 70 10.39 -5.29 -5.28
CA TYR A 70 10.12 -6.65 -5.74
C TYR A 70 11.27 -7.56 -5.34
N GLY A 71 10.93 -8.69 -4.73
CA GLY A 71 11.87 -9.77 -4.49
C GLY A 71 11.59 -10.96 -5.40
N THR A 72 12.17 -12.11 -5.10
CA THR A 72 11.90 -13.34 -5.85
C THR A 72 10.49 -13.83 -5.52
N ASN A 73 9.59 -13.72 -6.50
CA ASN A 73 8.17 -14.12 -6.37
C ASN A 73 7.43 -13.41 -5.24
N SER A 74 7.89 -12.23 -4.84
CA SER A 74 7.26 -11.47 -3.77
C SER A 74 7.37 -9.98 -3.99
N VAL A 75 6.49 -9.22 -3.34
CA VAL A 75 6.55 -7.77 -3.28
C VAL A 75 6.53 -7.37 -1.81
N TRP A 76 7.41 -6.44 -1.45
CA TRP A 76 7.55 -5.96 -0.08
C TRP A 76 7.16 -4.50 -0.02
N PHE A 77 6.34 -4.15 0.95
CA PHE A 77 5.89 -2.77 1.18
C PHE A 77 6.60 -2.24 2.42
N LEU A 78 7.26 -1.10 2.27
CA LEU A 78 7.95 -0.42 3.36
C LEU A 78 7.22 0.90 3.60
N MET A 79 6.58 1.01 4.75
CA MET A 79 5.77 2.17 5.08
C MET A 79 6.24 2.76 6.41
N ASN A 80 6.25 4.08 6.51
CA ASN A 80 6.51 4.74 7.77
C ASN A 80 5.59 5.96 7.91
N TRP A 81 5.44 6.41 9.16
CA TRP A 81 4.61 7.57 9.50
C TRP A 81 5.39 8.64 10.24
N ARG A 82 6.68 8.71 9.97
CA ARG A 82 7.53 9.78 10.50
C ARG A 82 7.18 11.09 9.83
N GLU A 83 7.20 12.15 10.62
CA GLU A 83 7.06 13.50 10.09
C GLU A 83 8.35 13.98 9.44
#